data_af5a636bdee7c29de4f96b7f4ce9ede7
#
_entry.id   af5a636bdee7c29de4f96b7f4ce9ede7
#
_cell.length_a   1.000
_cell.length_b   1.000
_cell.length_c   1.000
_cell.angle_alpha   90.00
_cell.angle_beta   90.00
_cell.angle_gamma   90.00
#
_symmetry.space_group_name_H-M   'P 1'
#
loop_
_entity.id
_entity.type
_entity.pdbx_description
1 polymer ?
#
loop_
_entity_poly.entity_id
_entity_poly.type
_entity_poly.pdbx_seq_one_letter_code
_entity_poly.pdbx_strand_id
1 'polypeptide(L)'
;MEETKKLKRKPSNSKLPHRFSMVRSFQLADFVTLGNGVCGCLSLMFAMKALLTQNTDFLFSSFMCIPAGVLFDFLDGRVARWQNATSLLGQELDSLADFCSFGLAPAVLGFACGFQKMLDLVVLTYFVCCGLARLARFNATVAAMPTDQNGKVKYFEGTPIPTTLVIVAILAYGVYNGKFWRFANPVYQHEGPFASFSQAFTPEYVWGGEVTIIPGYEFHPMVLMYALSGTLMISRRLRIPKP
;
A
#
# COMPACT_ATOMS: atom_id res chain seq x y z
N MET A 1 41.82 31.64 44.92
CA MET A 1 42.59 30.63 44.15
C MET A 1 41.61 29.58 43.67
N GLU A 2 41.07 29.79 42.46
CA GLU A 2 40.09 28.90 41.86
C GLU A 2 40.78 28.15 40.71
N GLU A 3 40.93 26.84 40.89
CA GLU A 3 41.50 25.96 39.88
C GLU A 3 40.48 25.66 38.77
N THR A 4 40.70 26.26 37.61
CA THR A 4 39.93 25.96 36.39
C THR A 4 40.35 24.60 35.81
N LYS A 5 39.53 23.56 36.07
CA LYS A 5 39.65 22.24 35.44
C LYS A 5 39.37 22.33 33.94
N LYS A 6 40.41 22.35 33.12
CA LYS A 6 40.35 22.22 31.65
C LYS A 6 39.83 20.82 31.29
N LEU A 7 38.59 20.74 30.84
CA LEU A 7 38.06 19.53 30.17
C LEU A 7 38.78 19.30 28.85
N LYS A 8 39.67 18.30 28.84
CA LYS A 8 40.29 17.78 27.61
C LYS A 8 39.18 17.09 26.78
N ARG A 9 38.68 17.76 25.72
CA ARG A 9 37.86 17.13 24.68
C ARG A 9 38.74 16.07 23.98
N LYS A 10 38.35 14.79 24.08
CA LYS A 10 38.89 13.72 23.23
C LYS A 10 38.58 14.05 21.78
N PRO A 11 39.52 13.89 20.82
CA PRO A 11 39.23 14.06 19.41
C PRO A 11 38.22 12.97 19.00
N SER A 12 37.08 13.40 18.51
CA SER A 12 36.11 12.54 17.84
C SER A 12 36.74 12.02 16.55
N ASN A 13 37.10 10.76 16.55
CA ASN A 13 37.60 10.07 15.36
C ASN A 13 36.39 9.81 14.44
N SER A 14 35.90 10.86 13.75
CA SER A 14 34.89 10.76 12.72
C SER A 14 35.50 10.07 11.50
N LYS A 15 35.49 8.74 11.52
CA LYS A 15 35.72 7.96 10.30
C LYS A 15 34.67 8.40 9.29
N LEU A 16 35.11 8.98 8.17
CA LEU A 16 34.30 9.34 7.03
C LEU A 16 33.39 8.15 6.67
N PRO A 17 32.07 8.34 6.47
CA PRO A 17 31.19 7.24 6.12
C PRO A 17 31.65 6.64 4.79
N HIS A 18 31.99 5.37 4.80
CA HIS A 18 32.32 4.63 3.58
C HIS A 18 31.12 4.74 2.60
N ARG A 19 31.41 4.97 1.32
CA ARG A 19 30.42 5.17 0.23
C ARG A 19 29.32 4.12 0.11
N PHE A 20 29.42 2.99 0.79
CA PHE A 20 28.45 1.88 0.81
C PHE A 20 28.02 1.48 2.23
N SER A 21 28.06 2.41 3.20
CA SER A 21 27.70 2.10 4.59
C SER A 21 26.25 1.68 4.76
N MET A 22 25.32 2.16 3.92
CA MET A 22 23.91 1.79 3.98
C MET A 22 23.68 0.31 3.62
N VAL A 23 24.28 -0.18 2.53
CA VAL A 23 24.11 -1.59 2.10
C VAL A 23 24.71 -2.57 3.12
N ARG A 24 25.74 -2.16 3.84
CA ARG A 24 26.40 -2.98 4.88
C ARG A 24 25.57 -3.10 6.17
N SER A 25 24.58 -2.25 6.36
CA SER A 25 23.67 -2.29 7.51
C SER A 25 22.40 -3.12 7.26
N PHE A 26 22.18 -3.59 6.03
CA PHE A 26 21.04 -4.45 5.68
C PHE A 26 21.15 -5.81 6.34
N GLN A 27 20.06 -6.20 6.96
CA GLN A 27 19.89 -7.53 7.56
C GLN A 27 19.15 -8.45 6.57
N LEU A 28 19.20 -9.75 6.81
CA LEU A 28 18.51 -10.71 5.96
C LEU A 28 17.00 -10.46 5.93
N ALA A 29 16.41 -10.00 7.05
CA ALA A 29 15.02 -9.60 7.13
C ALA A 29 14.70 -8.47 6.14
N ASP A 30 15.57 -7.46 6.03
CA ASP A 30 15.36 -6.31 5.14
C ASP A 30 15.26 -6.72 3.66
N PHE A 31 15.99 -7.79 3.25
CA PHE A 31 15.86 -8.33 1.89
C PHE A 31 14.51 -9.02 1.66
N VAL A 32 13.96 -9.66 2.69
CA VAL A 32 12.64 -10.28 2.61
C VAL A 32 11.56 -9.19 2.53
N THR A 33 11.69 -8.12 3.32
CA THR A 33 10.83 -6.94 3.25
C THR A 33 10.87 -6.28 1.86
N LEU A 34 12.07 -6.18 1.25
CA LEU A 34 12.18 -5.72 -0.15
C LEU A 34 11.42 -6.63 -1.11
N GLY A 35 11.34 -7.94 -0.84
CA GLY A 35 10.51 -8.88 -1.60
C GLY A 35 9.02 -8.49 -1.59
N ASN A 36 8.48 -8.06 -0.43
CA ASN A 36 7.14 -7.48 -0.33
C ASN A 36 7.02 -6.23 -1.22
N GLY A 37 7.96 -5.29 -1.11
CA GLY A 37 7.98 -4.08 -1.94
C GLY A 37 8.04 -4.39 -3.45
N VAL A 38 8.83 -5.40 -3.87
CA VAL A 38 8.89 -5.86 -5.26
C VAL A 38 7.53 -6.40 -5.71
N CYS A 39 6.84 -7.18 -4.88
CA CYS A 39 5.49 -7.66 -5.19
C CYS A 39 4.50 -6.50 -5.39
N GLY A 40 4.54 -5.49 -4.53
CA GLY A 40 3.74 -4.27 -4.67
C GLY A 40 4.02 -3.54 -5.98
N CYS A 41 5.28 -3.29 -6.30
CA CYS A 41 5.70 -2.65 -7.54
C CYS A 41 5.28 -3.46 -8.79
N LEU A 42 5.46 -4.79 -8.76
CA LEU A 42 5.04 -5.66 -9.86
C LEU A 42 3.52 -5.64 -10.04
N SER A 43 2.76 -5.61 -8.94
CA SER A 43 1.30 -5.47 -9.00
C SER A 43 0.90 -4.20 -9.75
N LEU A 44 1.51 -3.06 -9.40
CA LEU A 44 1.27 -1.78 -10.09
C LEU A 44 1.61 -1.86 -11.59
N MET A 45 2.78 -2.40 -11.93
CA MET A 45 3.23 -2.51 -13.32
C MET A 45 2.33 -3.46 -14.14
N PHE A 46 1.91 -4.58 -13.56
CA PHE A 46 0.98 -5.49 -14.22
C PHE A 46 -0.41 -4.87 -14.39
N ALA A 47 -0.90 -4.10 -13.41
CA ALA A 47 -2.16 -3.37 -13.54
C ALA A 47 -2.10 -2.33 -14.68
N MET A 48 -1.01 -1.56 -14.77
CA MET A 48 -0.79 -0.63 -15.89
C MET A 48 -0.68 -1.36 -17.21
N LYS A 49 0.06 -2.47 -17.25
CA LYS A 49 0.20 -3.27 -18.48
C LYS A 49 -1.15 -3.86 -18.90
N ALA A 50 -1.97 -4.32 -17.95
CA ALA A 50 -3.32 -4.78 -18.22
C ALA A 50 -4.19 -3.71 -18.89
N LEU A 51 -4.13 -2.47 -18.39
CA LEU A 51 -4.82 -1.32 -18.98
C LEU A 51 -4.33 -1.03 -20.40
N LEU A 52 -3.01 -1.03 -20.64
CA LEU A 52 -2.42 -0.71 -21.93
C LEU A 52 -2.68 -1.80 -22.99
N THR A 53 -2.60 -3.06 -22.59
CA THR A 53 -2.75 -4.20 -23.52
C THR A 53 -4.16 -4.75 -23.58
N GLN A 54 -5.04 -4.29 -22.69
CA GLN A 54 -6.40 -4.79 -22.52
C GLN A 54 -6.45 -6.32 -22.32
N ASN A 55 -5.43 -6.88 -21.66
CA ASN A 55 -5.32 -8.29 -21.41
C ASN A 55 -5.57 -8.60 -19.92
N THR A 56 -6.55 -9.47 -19.67
CA THR A 56 -6.96 -9.91 -18.33
C THR A 56 -5.87 -10.70 -17.61
N ASP A 57 -4.98 -11.38 -18.32
CA ASP A 57 -3.92 -12.20 -17.72
C ASP A 57 -2.96 -11.33 -16.88
N PHE A 58 -2.64 -10.13 -17.36
CA PHE A 58 -1.84 -9.18 -16.60
C PHE A 58 -2.56 -8.66 -15.36
N LEU A 59 -3.89 -8.50 -15.44
CA LEU A 59 -4.68 -8.11 -14.27
C LEU A 59 -4.68 -9.22 -13.22
N PHE A 60 -4.87 -10.47 -13.63
CA PHE A 60 -4.75 -11.62 -12.72
C PHE A 60 -3.35 -11.74 -12.12
N SER A 61 -2.30 -11.49 -12.90
CA SER A 61 -0.93 -11.43 -12.40
C SER A 61 -0.76 -10.35 -11.34
N SER A 62 -1.37 -9.18 -11.54
CA SER A 62 -1.38 -8.09 -10.56
C SER A 62 -2.09 -8.50 -9.26
N PHE A 63 -3.25 -9.16 -9.34
CA PHE A 63 -3.95 -9.69 -8.17
C PHE A 63 -3.12 -10.72 -7.39
N MET A 64 -2.37 -11.58 -8.07
CA MET A 64 -1.54 -12.60 -7.44
C MET A 64 -0.32 -12.01 -6.72
N CYS A 65 0.21 -10.89 -7.17
CA CYS A 65 1.33 -10.23 -6.52
C CYS A 65 1.00 -9.77 -5.09
N ILE A 66 -0.25 -9.36 -4.80
CA ILE A 66 -0.62 -8.83 -3.48
C ILE A 66 -0.60 -9.92 -2.39
N PRO A 67 -1.22 -11.11 -2.54
CA PRO A 67 -1.05 -12.21 -1.60
C PRO A 67 0.40 -12.67 -1.46
N ALA A 68 1.19 -12.63 -2.55
CA ALA A 68 2.62 -12.92 -2.48
C ALA A 68 3.35 -11.88 -1.59
N GLY A 69 3.00 -10.60 -1.69
CA GLY A 69 3.49 -9.55 -0.80
C GLY A 69 3.19 -9.85 0.67
N VAL A 70 1.96 -10.27 1.00
CA VAL A 70 1.59 -10.67 2.38
C VAL A 70 2.44 -11.83 2.88
N LEU A 71 2.78 -12.79 2.01
CA LEU A 71 3.66 -13.90 2.39
C LEU A 71 5.05 -13.38 2.76
N PHE A 72 5.62 -12.46 1.98
CA PHE A 72 6.92 -11.85 2.28
C PHE A 72 6.89 -11.03 3.56
N ASP A 73 5.86 -10.20 3.78
CA ASP A 73 5.63 -9.43 5.02
C ASP A 73 5.56 -10.35 6.26
N PHE A 74 4.84 -11.47 6.16
CA PHE A 74 4.80 -12.43 7.25
C PHE A 74 6.14 -13.11 7.52
N LEU A 75 6.91 -13.39 6.45
CA LEU A 75 8.22 -14.04 6.56
C LEU A 75 9.27 -13.12 7.15
N ASP A 76 9.32 -11.83 6.79
CA ASP A 76 10.32 -10.89 7.30
C ASP A 76 10.17 -10.68 8.80
N GLY A 77 8.94 -10.54 9.31
CA GLY A 77 8.67 -10.48 10.75
C GLY A 77 9.09 -11.75 11.49
N ARG A 78 9.06 -12.93 10.85
CA ARG A 78 9.60 -14.17 11.43
C ARG A 78 11.13 -14.19 11.41
N VAL A 79 11.74 -13.81 10.30
CA VAL A 79 13.20 -13.76 10.14
C VAL A 79 13.81 -12.75 11.09
N ALA A 80 13.24 -11.55 11.22
CA ALA A 80 13.71 -10.52 12.15
C ALA A 80 13.70 -11.01 13.61
N ARG A 81 12.64 -11.70 14.02
CA ARG A 81 12.54 -12.30 15.37
C ARG A 81 13.55 -13.44 15.57
N TRP A 82 13.78 -14.26 14.56
CA TRP A 82 14.74 -15.35 14.63
C TRP A 82 16.17 -14.85 14.77
N GLN A 83 16.50 -13.75 14.12
CA GLN A 83 17.83 -13.14 14.19
C GLN A 83 18.03 -12.22 15.41
N ASN A 84 17.00 -11.96 16.24
CA ASN A 84 17.01 -10.95 17.31
C ASN A 84 17.52 -9.57 16.82
N ALA A 85 17.24 -9.24 15.56
CA ALA A 85 17.80 -8.12 14.84
C ALA A 85 16.66 -7.21 14.38
N THR A 86 16.23 -6.28 15.25
CA THR A 86 15.30 -5.23 14.90
C THR A 86 16.08 -3.93 14.67
N SER A 87 15.97 -3.36 13.46
CA SER A 87 16.58 -2.08 13.12
C SER A 87 15.49 -1.04 12.84
N LEU A 88 15.79 0.23 13.13
CA LEU A 88 14.91 1.35 12.73
C LEU A 88 14.75 1.39 11.21
N LEU A 89 15.83 1.11 10.45
CA LEU A 89 15.78 1.07 9.00
C LEU A 89 14.83 -0.02 8.51
N GLY A 90 14.90 -1.23 9.09
CA GLY A 90 14.00 -2.33 8.74
C GLY A 90 12.54 -1.98 8.98
N GLN A 91 12.23 -1.33 10.11
CA GLN A 91 10.86 -0.90 10.44
C GLN A 91 10.30 0.14 9.46
N GLU A 92 11.11 1.12 9.05
CA GLU A 92 10.72 2.10 8.06
C GLU A 92 10.56 1.47 6.66
N LEU A 93 11.48 0.55 6.30
CA LEU A 93 11.42 -0.18 5.04
C LEU A 93 10.16 -1.04 4.95
N ASP A 94 9.80 -1.73 6.03
CA ASP A 94 8.59 -2.53 6.17
C ASP A 94 7.34 -1.68 5.94
N SER A 95 7.24 -0.54 6.61
CA SER A 95 6.13 0.39 6.42
C SER A 95 6.01 0.93 4.99
N LEU A 96 7.13 1.18 4.31
CA LEU A 96 7.13 1.63 2.91
C LEU A 96 6.72 0.51 1.95
N ALA A 97 7.20 -0.72 2.19
CA ALA A 97 6.82 -1.89 1.41
C ALA A 97 5.32 -2.19 1.57
N ASP A 98 4.81 -2.16 2.80
CA ASP A 98 3.40 -2.34 3.13
C ASP A 98 2.52 -1.27 2.48
N PHE A 99 2.96 -0.02 2.49
CA PHE A 99 2.25 1.05 1.81
C PHE A 99 2.14 0.79 0.31
N CYS A 100 3.22 0.31 -0.33
CA CYS A 100 3.22 0.00 -1.75
C CYS A 100 2.27 -1.17 -2.08
N SER A 101 2.36 -2.27 -1.31
CA SER A 101 1.65 -3.53 -1.59
C SER A 101 0.19 -3.52 -1.15
N PHE A 102 -0.14 -2.88 -0.02
CA PHE A 102 -1.47 -2.94 0.60
C PHE A 102 -2.20 -1.59 0.62
N GLY A 103 -1.48 -0.49 0.41
CA GLY A 103 -2.07 0.85 0.28
C GLY A 103 -2.28 1.22 -1.19
N LEU A 104 -1.20 1.31 -1.94
CA LEU A 104 -1.22 1.86 -3.30
C LEU A 104 -1.71 0.84 -4.34
N ALA A 105 -1.20 -0.40 -4.32
CA ALA A 105 -1.55 -1.41 -5.30
C ALA A 105 -3.05 -1.75 -5.33
N PRO A 106 -3.78 -1.93 -4.20
CA PRO A 106 -5.22 -2.13 -4.22
C PRO A 106 -6.01 -0.96 -4.83
N ALA A 107 -5.56 0.29 -4.61
CA ALA A 107 -6.22 1.46 -5.20
C ALA A 107 -6.04 1.49 -6.73
N VAL A 108 -4.82 1.21 -7.22
CA VAL A 108 -4.55 1.12 -8.66
C VAL A 108 -5.29 -0.05 -9.30
N LEU A 109 -5.44 -1.18 -8.59
CA LEU A 109 -6.30 -2.29 -9.05
C LEU A 109 -7.76 -1.87 -9.18
N GLY A 110 -8.29 -1.11 -8.20
CA GLY A 110 -9.65 -0.56 -8.30
C GLY A 110 -9.81 0.34 -9.53
N PHE A 111 -8.83 1.20 -9.78
CA PHE A 111 -8.80 2.02 -11.00
C PHE A 111 -8.75 1.15 -12.26
N ALA A 112 -7.89 0.12 -12.29
CA ALA A 112 -7.78 -0.81 -13.42
C ALA A 112 -9.06 -1.62 -13.64
N CYS A 113 -9.82 -1.91 -12.58
CA CYS A 113 -11.13 -2.58 -12.66
C CYS A 113 -12.26 -1.67 -13.12
N GLY A 114 -12.01 -0.35 -13.29
CA GLY A 114 -12.98 0.57 -13.88
C GLY A 114 -13.48 1.68 -12.96
N PHE A 115 -12.99 1.81 -11.73
CA PHE A 115 -13.32 2.96 -10.87
C PHE A 115 -12.56 4.20 -11.32
N GLN A 116 -12.99 4.79 -12.44
CA GLN A 116 -12.27 5.84 -13.16
C GLN A 116 -13.01 7.18 -13.19
N LYS A 117 -14.24 7.24 -12.69
CA LYS A 117 -14.98 8.51 -12.59
C LYS A 117 -14.31 9.46 -11.60
N MET A 118 -14.53 10.75 -11.74
CA MET A 118 -13.86 11.75 -10.90
C MET A 118 -14.08 11.52 -9.40
N LEU A 119 -15.29 11.14 -9.00
CA LEU A 119 -15.59 10.82 -7.60
C LEU A 119 -14.91 9.52 -7.13
N ASP A 120 -14.78 8.52 -8.01
CA ASP A 120 -14.04 7.30 -7.68
C ASP A 120 -12.57 7.61 -7.39
N LEU A 121 -11.96 8.47 -8.20
CA LEU A 121 -10.57 8.91 -7.99
C LEU A 121 -10.38 9.61 -6.64
N VAL A 122 -11.34 10.44 -6.25
CA VAL A 122 -11.32 11.10 -4.93
C VAL A 122 -11.35 10.05 -3.82
N VAL A 123 -12.23 9.04 -3.92
CA VAL A 123 -12.35 7.98 -2.91
C VAL A 123 -11.10 7.09 -2.88
N LEU A 124 -10.56 6.71 -4.03
CA LEU A 124 -9.31 5.93 -4.10
C LEU A 124 -8.14 6.71 -3.51
N THR A 125 -8.03 8.01 -3.80
CA THR A 125 -7.00 8.89 -3.23
C THR A 125 -7.17 9.02 -1.71
N TYR A 126 -8.42 9.21 -1.23
CA TYR A 126 -8.72 9.22 0.20
C TYR A 126 -8.25 7.93 0.89
N PHE A 127 -8.54 6.78 0.31
CA PHE A 127 -8.11 5.48 0.83
C PHE A 127 -6.58 5.39 0.96
N VAL A 128 -5.83 5.79 -0.09
CA VAL A 128 -4.36 5.80 -0.09
C VAL A 128 -3.83 6.73 1.01
N CYS A 129 -4.40 7.93 1.15
CA CYS A 129 -4.02 8.89 2.20
C CYS A 129 -4.30 8.33 3.60
N CYS A 130 -5.42 7.61 3.80
CA CYS A 130 -5.73 6.94 5.07
C CYS A 130 -4.69 5.87 5.41
N GLY A 131 -4.28 5.05 4.44
CA GLY A 131 -3.22 4.06 4.60
C GLY A 131 -1.88 4.69 5.00
N LEU A 132 -1.48 5.75 4.29
CA LEU A 132 -0.27 6.51 4.59
C LEU A 132 -0.30 7.10 6.01
N ALA A 133 -1.40 7.79 6.36
CA ALA A 133 -1.56 8.40 7.69
C ALA A 133 -1.54 7.36 8.81
N ARG A 134 -2.11 6.17 8.57
CA ARG A 134 -2.08 5.05 9.51
C ARG A 134 -0.65 4.56 9.78
N LEU A 135 0.13 4.30 8.73
CA LEU A 135 1.51 3.83 8.87
C LEU A 135 2.40 4.87 9.55
N ALA A 136 2.30 6.13 9.13
CA ALA A 136 3.03 7.23 9.74
C ALA A 136 2.69 7.36 11.25
N ARG A 137 1.40 7.27 11.61
CA ARG A 137 0.98 7.29 13.01
C ARG A 137 1.53 6.09 13.79
N PHE A 138 1.49 4.89 13.21
CA PHE A 138 2.01 3.69 13.85
C PHE A 138 3.51 3.86 14.17
N ASN A 139 4.33 4.28 13.21
CA ASN A 139 5.76 4.50 13.40
C ASN A 139 6.05 5.56 14.46
N ALA A 140 5.28 6.66 14.46
CA ALA A 140 5.43 7.72 15.45
C ALA A 140 5.01 7.30 16.87
N THR A 141 4.00 6.42 17.01
CA THR A 141 3.42 6.06 18.31
C THR A 141 4.06 4.82 18.93
N VAL A 142 4.61 3.90 18.14
CA VAL A 142 5.28 2.69 18.65
C VAL A 142 6.42 3.04 19.61
N ALA A 143 7.19 4.08 19.29
CA ALA A 143 8.29 4.56 20.15
C ALA A 143 7.80 5.18 21.48
N ALA A 144 6.54 5.61 21.57
CA ALA A 144 5.96 6.31 22.72
C ALA A 144 4.92 5.48 23.51
N MET A 145 4.56 4.29 23.01
CA MET A 145 3.54 3.45 23.68
C MET A 145 4.09 2.78 24.96
N PRO A 146 3.30 2.80 26.05
CA PRO A 146 3.66 2.04 27.24
C PRO A 146 3.64 0.54 26.90
N THR A 147 4.80 -0.06 27.02
CA THR A 147 4.99 -1.51 26.91
C THR A 147 4.59 -2.17 28.24
N ASP A 148 3.93 -3.35 28.15
CA ASP A 148 3.74 -4.21 29.32
C ASP A 148 5.08 -4.67 29.90
N GLN A 149 5.06 -5.31 31.08
CA GLN A 149 6.24 -5.90 31.73
C GLN A 149 7.02 -6.87 30.81
N ASN A 150 6.41 -7.30 29.69
CA ASN A 150 7.02 -8.14 28.65
C ASN A 150 7.35 -7.37 27.36
N GLY A 151 7.33 -6.04 27.34
CA GLY A 151 7.67 -5.23 26.17
C GLY A 151 6.67 -5.28 25.02
N LYS A 152 5.43 -5.80 25.21
CA LYS A 152 4.42 -5.92 24.15
C LYS A 152 3.36 -4.82 24.27
N VAL A 153 3.00 -4.21 23.13
CA VAL A 153 1.88 -3.27 23.01
C VAL A 153 0.56 -4.03 23.16
N LYS A 154 -0.34 -3.56 24.02
CA LYS A 154 -1.59 -4.28 24.40
C LYS A 154 -2.66 -4.35 23.32
N TYR A 155 -2.76 -3.37 22.42
CA TYR A 155 -3.78 -3.29 21.38
C TYR A 155 -3.33 -2.43 20.20
N PHE A 156 -3.90 -2.70 19.04
CA PHE A 156 -3.73 -1.87 17.85
C PHE A 156 -4.92 -0.91 17.71
N GLU A 157 -4.66 0.34 17.33
CA GLU A 157 -5.70 1.30 16.96
C GLU A 157 -5.96 1.24 15.44
N GLY A 158 -7.21 0.99 15.06
CA GLY A 158 -7.64 0.85 13.67
C GLY A 158 -7.39 -0.54 13.08
N THR A 159 -7.93 -0.77 11.86
CA THR A 159 -7.71 -2.04 11.13
C THR A 159 -6.30 -2.12 10.58
N PRO A 160 -5.65 -3.31 10.61
CA PRO A 160 -4.36 -3.51 9.97
C PRO A 160 -4.46 -3.29 8.44
N ILE A 161 -3.41 -2.75 7.82
CA ILE A 161 -3.38 -2.51 6.36
C ILE A 161 -3.65 -3.80 5.55
N PRO A 162 -3.11 -4.99 5.89
CA PRO A 162 -3.42 -6.21 5.15
C PRO A 162 -4.90 -6.59 5.04
N THR A 163 -5.80 -5.94 5.81
CA THR A 163 -7.26 -6.12 5.62
C THR A 163 -7.75 -5.69 4.24
N THR A 164 -6.97 -4.89 3.49
CA THR A 164 -7.23 -4.53 2.10
C THR A 164 -7.26 -5.75 1.16
N LEU A 165 -6.69 -6.89 1.57
CA LEU A 165 -6.84 -8.16 0.86
C LEU A 165 -8.29 -8.56 0.62
N VAL A 166 -9.21 -8.18 1.52
CA VAL A 166 -10.64 -8.44 1.32
C VAL A 166 -11.15 -7.69 0.08
N ILE A 167 -10.74 -6.43 -0.08
CA ILE A 167 -11.08 -5.63 -1.26
C ILE A 167 -10.50 -6.28 -2.52
N VAL A 168 -9.23 -6.65 -2.47
CA VAL A 168 -8.53 -7.32 -3.59
C VAL A 168 -9.23 -8.63 -3.97
N ALA A 169 -9.65 -9.43 -2.98
CA ALA A 169 -10.39 -10.67 -3.22
C ALA A 169 -11.76 -10.42 -3.87
N ILE A 170 -12.50 -9.40 -3.43
CA ILE A 170 -13.77 -9.00 -4.03
C ILE A 170 -13.58 -8.59 -5.49
N LEU A 171 -12.56 -7.77 -5.77
CA LEU A 171 -12.25 -7.35 -7.14
C LEU A 171 -11.84 -8.55 -8.02
N ALA A 172 -10.94 -9.40 -7.52
CA ALA A 172 -10.50 -10.59 -8.25
C ALA A 172 -11.67 -11.53 -8.57
N TYR A 173 -12.57 -11.74 -7.60
CA TYR A 173 -13.80 -12.51 -7.81
C TYR A 173 -14.72 -11.86 -8.85
N GLY A 174 -14.85 -10.53 -8.81
CA GLY A 174 -15.64 -9.78 -9.79
C GLY A 174 -15.07 -9.89 -11.21
N VAL A 175 -13.75 -9.78 -11.36
CA VAL A 175 -13.06 -9.94 -12.65
C VAL A 175 -13.18 -11.37 -13.16
N TYR A 176 -12.99 -12.37 -12.30
CA TYR A 176 -13.13 -13.79 -12.66
C TYR A 176 -14.54 -14.10 -13.21
N ASN A 177 -15.57 -13.50 -12.63
CA ASN A 177 -16.97 -13.66 -13.09
C ASN A 177 -17.37 -12.70 -14.21
N GLY A 178 -16.44 -11.96 -14.81
CA GLY A 178 -16.71 -11.03 -15.90
C GLY A 178 -17.57 -9.83 -15.51
N LYS A 179 -17.64 -9.49 -14.21
CA LYS A 179 -18.50 -8.40 -13.70
C LYS A 179 -17.84 -7.02 -13.76
N PHE A 180 -16.53 -6.96 -13.92
CA PHE A 180 -15.77 -5.70 -13.97
C PHE A 180 -15.17 -5.42 -15.35
N TRP A 181 -15.17 -6.40 -16.25
CA TRP A 181 -14.38 -6.27 -17.45
C TRP A 181 -15.08 -6.81 -18.69
N ARG A 182 -15.62 -5.90 -19.46
CA ARG A 182 -15.68 -6.04 -20.91
C ARG A 182 -14.96 -4.82 -21.47
N PHE A 183 -13.74 -5.00 -21.95
CA PHE A 183 -13.18 -4.01 -22.85
C PHE A 183 -14.06 -3.99 -24.09
N ALA A 184 -14.70 -2.84 -24.33
CA ALA A 184 -15.26 -2.58 -25.63
C ALA A 184 -14.12 -2.73 -26.63
N ASN A 185 -14.33 -3.53 -27.70
CA ASN A 185 -13.43 -3.54 -28.82
C ASN A 185 -13.12 -2.08 -29.17
N PRO A 186 -11.83 -1.68 -29.30
CA PRO A 186 -11.52 -0.31 -29.62
C PRO A 186 -12.09 0.00 -30.99
N VAL A 187 -13.27 0.59 -31.04
CA VAL A 187 -13.71 1.29 -32.24
C VAL A 187 -12.83 2.54 -32.28
N TYR A 188 -11.70 2.40 -32.95
CA TYR A 188 -10.83 3.50 -33.31
C TYR A 188 -11.61 4.46 -34.20
N GLN A 189 -12.36 5.34 -33.61
CA GLN A 189 -12.89 6.53 -34.26
C GLN A 189 -12.95 7.62 -33.21
N HIS A 190 -11.89 8.47 -33.14
CA HIS A 190 -12.12 9.91 -33.14
C HIS A 190 -10.84 10.75 -33.15
N GLU A 191 -10.95 11.82 -33.86
CA GLU A 191 -9.96 12.80 -34.24
C GLU A 191 -9.59 13.71 -33.05
N GLY A 192 -8.38 13.54 -32.53
CA GLY A 192 -7.77 14.44 -31.56
C GLY A 192 -6.76 13.72 -30.64
N PRO A 193 -5.60 14.32 -30.34
CA PRO A 193 -4.52 13.66 -29.60
C PRO A 193 -4.86 13.28 -28.14
N PHE A 194 -5.97 13.79 -27.58
CA PHE A 194 -6.43 13.48 -26.23
C PHE A 194 -7.80 12.79 -26.18
N ALA A 195 -8.60 12.85 -27.23
CA ALA A 195 -9.93 12.21 -27.26
C ALA A 195 -9.83 10.68 -27.32
N SER A 196 -8.81 10.14 -27.99
CA SER A 196 -8.55 8.71 -28.07
C SER A 196 -8.11 8.07 -26.75
N PHE A 197 -7.54 8.85 -25.81
CA PHE A 197 -7.08 8.33 -24.52
C PHE A 197 -8.23 8.10 -23.54
N SER A 198 -9.26 8.94 -23.55
CA SER A 198 -10.39 8.82 -22.60
C SER A 198 -11.37 7.72 -22.98
N GLN A 199 -11.54 7.40 -24.27
CA GLN A 199 -12.48 6.36 -24.73
C GLN A 199 -11.89 4.95 -24.70
N ALA A 200 -10.56 4.80 -24.80
CA ALA A 200 -9.91 3.51 -24.84
C ALA A 200 -9.90 2.77 -23.47
N PHE A 201 -10.19 3.46 -22.38
CA PHE A 201 -9.97 2.95 -21.01
C PHE A 201 -11.22 2.83 -20.15
N THR A 202 -12.41 3.19 -20.65
CA THR A 202 -13.65 3.02 -19.88
C THR A 202 -14.19 1.60 -20.07
N PRO A 203 -14.28 0.79 -19.01
CA PRO A 203 -14.94 -0.51 -19.11
C PRO A 203 -16.42 -0.32 -19.46
N GLU A 204 -16.93 -1.14 -20.37
CA GLU A 204 -18.34 -1.09 -20.79
C GLU A 204 -19.32 -1.37 -19.63
N TYR A 205 -18.84 -2.06 -18.60
CA TYR A 205 -19.64 -2.39 -17.43
C TYR A 205 -18.77 -2.53 -16.18
N VAL A 206 -19.18 -1.89 -15.10
CA VAL A 206 -18.58 -2.04 -13.77
C VAL A 206 -19.61 -2.61 -12.82
N TRP A 207 -19.22 -3.57 -12.01
CA TRP A 207 -20.10 -4.23 -11.04
C TRP A 207 -20.71 -3.21 -10.07
N GLY A 208 -22.04 -3.24 -9.95
CA GLY A 208 -22.80 -2.29 -9.14
C GLY A 208 -23.38 -1.12 -9.93
N GLY A 209 -23.04 -1.01 -11.23
CA GLY A 209 -23.52 0.09 -12.08
C GLY A 209 -22.95 1.45 -11.72
N GLU A 210 -23.50 2.48 -12.31
CA GLU A 210 -23.16 3.88 -12.05
C GLU A 210 -24.33 4.57 -11.34
N VAL A 211 -24.01 5.44 -10.38
CA VAL A 211 -25.00 6.28 -9.70
C VAL A 211 -24.64 7.73 -9.95
N THR A 212 -25.59 8.50 -10.45
CA THR A 212 -25.46 9.94 -10.66
C THR A 212 -26.03 10.67 -9.45
N ILE A 213 -25.20 11.40 -8.71
CA ILE A 213 -25.66 12.23 -7.58
C ILE A 213 -26.18 13.57 -8.10
N ILE A 214 -25.45 14.18 -9.02
CA ILE A 214 -25.78 15.45 -9.68
C ILE A 214 -25.38 15.29 -11.16
N PRO A 215 -26.09 15.89 -12.11
CA PRO A 215 -25.69 15.84 -13.52
C PRO A 215 -24.20 16.19 -13.70
N GLY A 216 -23.42 15.25 -14.26
CA GLY A 216 -21.96 15.37 -14.42
C GLY A 216 -21.10 14.80 -13.29
N TYR A 217 -21.67 14.33 -12.18
CA TYR A 217 -20.95 13.68 -11.07
C TYR A 217 -21.45 12.26 -10.86
N GLU A 218 -20.85 11.36 -11.57
CA GLU A 218 -21.14 9.92 -11.52
C GLU A 218 -20.07 9.21 -10.67
N PHE A 219 -20.45 8.13 -9.97
CA PHE A 219 -19.55 7.27 -9.26
C PHE A 219 -20.03 5.83 -9.23
N HIS A 220 -19.14 4.90 -8.97
CA HIS A 220 -19.48 3.48 -8.82
C HIS A 220 -19.71 3.15 -7.34
N PRO A 221 -20.90 2.64 -6.93
CA PRO A 221 -21.19 2.34 -5.52
C PRO A 221 -20.16 1.41 -4.87
N MET A 222 -19.57 0.49 -5.64
CA MET A 222 -18.55 -0.42 -5.15
C MET A 222 -17.26 0.30 -4.66
N VAL A 223 -16.99 1.51 -5.12
CA VAL A 223 -15.83 2.27 -4.62
C VAL A 223 -15.96 2.64 -3.14
N LEU A 224 -17.18 2.66 -2.60
CA LEU A 224 -17.43 2.95 -1.18
C LEU A 224 -16.78 1.93 -0.23
N MET A 225 -16.47 0.71 -0.71
CA MET A 225 -15.69 -0.25 0.09
C MET A 225 -14.28 0.28 0.43
N TYR A 226 -13.67 1.07 -0.46
CA TYR A 226 -12.41 1.75 -0.20
C TYR A 226 -12.57 2.87 0.82
N ALA A 227 -13.65 3.67 0.72
CA ALA A 227 -13.95 4.71 1.70
C ALA A 227 -14.14 4.11 3.10
N LEU A 228 -14.90 3.01 3.19
CA LEU A 228 -15.12 2.29 4.44
C LEU A 228 -13.81 1.76 5.02
N SER A 229 -13.01 1.05 4.20
CA SER A 229 -11.72 0.52 4.63
C SER A 229 -10.77 1.61 5.10
N GLY A 230 -10.63 2.70 4.34
CA GLY A 230 -9.80 3.85 4.73
C GLY A 230 -10.23 4.48 6.04
N THR A 231 -11.56 4.68 6.23
CA THR A 231 -12.12 5.22 7.47
C THR A 231 -11.84 4.31 8.67
N LEU A 232 -11.97 2.98 8.49
CA LEU A 232 -11.68 2.01 9.54
C LEU A 232 -10.19 1.99 9.93
N MET A 233 -9.28 2.20 8.95
CA MET A 233 -7.84 2.27 9.20
C MET A 233 -7.43 3.43 10.11
N ILE A 234 -8.06 4.60 9.97
CA ILE A 234 -7.75 5.79 10.78
C ILE A 234 -8.57 5.90 12.06
N SER A 235 -9.56 5.02 12.26
CA SER A 235 -10.45 5.05 13.41
C SER A 235 -9.69 4.75 14.71
N ARG A 236 -9.76 5.67 15.69
CA ARG A 236 -9.21 5.49 17.05
C ARG A 236 -10.12 4.67 17.96
N ARG A 237 -11.39 4.52 17.60
CA ARG A 237 -12.37 3.79 18.43
C ARG A 237 -12.23 2.29 18.30
N LEU A 238 -11.69 1.82 17.19
CA LEU A 238 -11.50 0.40 16.93
C LEU A 238 -10.19 -0.06 17.59
N ARG A 239 -10.30 -0.71 18.75
CA ARG A 239 -9.18 -1.31 19.47
C ARG A 239 -9.22 -2.81 19.26
N ILE A 240 -8.25 -3.33 18.52
CA ILE A 240 -8.14 -4.77 18.25
C ILE A 240 -7.11 -5.34 19.23
N PRO A 241 -7.53 -6.25 20.15
CA PRO A 241 -6.59 -6.90 21.06
C PRO A 241 -5.59 -7.72 20.24
N LYS A 242 -4.32 -7.70 20.67
CA LYS A 242 -3.27 -8.51 20.06
C LYS A 242 -3.43 -9.95 20.58
N PRO A 243 -3.46 -10.97 19.69
CA PRO A 243 -3.49 -12.37 20.10
C PRO A 243 -2.20 -12.82 20.81
#